data_3a856cdc9bed57ffc4bdb9bd92e40762
#
_entry.id   3a856cdc9bed57ffc4bdb9bd92e40762
#
_cell.length_a   1.000
_cell.length_b   1.000
_cell.length_c   1.000
_cell.angle_alpha   90.00
_cell.angle_beta   90.00
_cell.angle_gamma   90.00
#
_symmetry.space_group_name_H-M   'P 1'
#
loop_
_entity.id
_entity.type
_entity.pdbx_description
1 polymer ?
#
loop_
_entity_poly.entity_id
_entity_poly.type
_entity_poly.pdbx_seq_one_letter_code
_entity_poly.pdbx_strand_id
1 'polypeptide(L)'
;GVVYLGTHSLNLNDIRGWGRNKPVLKVLFFVGAASIAGVPGFSGYVSKTLLHESIVEYIHVLEHAGAAAGWFTTVEWLFLLSGGLTAAYMTKLFVAIFVSSRAVGQRPALKDYMSPGTHAALSVGAALLLVLGLTPGLTMEPLAQWAGRFLRADPGHSVHYFAWVNLKGACISLAIGAAVYLLVVRGLLMRREADGMVYLDRWPARLDLENLVYRPLLSALTFVGALCARVAASVGDWLVLLGERILF
;
A
#
# COMPACT_ATOMS: atom_id res chain seq x y z
N GLY A 1 4.08 -8.07 10.98
CA GLY A 1 5.17 -8.45 11.89
C GLY A 1 4.71 -8.46 13.34
N VAL A 2 4.65 -7.31 14.03
CA VAL A 2 4.39 -7.20 15.48
C VAL A 2 3.10 -7.89 15.93
N VAL A 3 1.99 -7.69 15.22
CA VAL A 3 0.71 -8.32 15.55
C VAL A 3 0.80 -9.84 15.40
N TYR A 4 1.39 -10.32 14.30
CA TYR A 4 1.57 -11.75 14.05
C TYR A 4 2.46 -12.43 15.10
N LEU A 5 3.56 -11.81 15.50
CA LEU A 5 4.43 -12.33 16.57
C LEU A 5 3.69 -12.47 17.90
N GLY A 6 2.71 -11.59 18.16
CA GLY A 6 1.92 -11.64 19.38
C GLY A 6 0.69 -12.55 19.35
N THR A 7 0.18 -12.89 18.15
CA THR A 7 -1.09 -13.64 18.00
C THR A 7 -0.92 -14.96 17.27
N HIS A 8 0.14 -15.11 16.46
CA HIS A 8 0.37 -16.22 15.54
C HIS A 8 -0.79 -16.47 14.56
N SER A 9 -1.61 -15.44 14.32
CA SER A 9 -2.73 -15.47 13.38
C SER A 9 -2.71 -14.26 12.45
N LEU A 10 -3.19 -14.46 11.23
CA LEU A 10 -3.47 -13.41 10.25
C LEU A 10 -4.98 -13.19 10.08
N ASN A 11 -5.80 -14.06 10.68
CA ASN A 11 -7.24 -13.91 10.63
C ASN A 11 -7.68 -12.68 11.41
N LEU A 12 -8.43 -11.81 10.75
CA LEU A 12 -8.83 -10.52 11.29
C LEU A 12 -9.70 -10.65 12.55
N ASN A 13 -10.52 -11.69 12.62
CA ASN A 13 -11.34 -11.98 13.81
C ASN A 13 -10.51 -12.38 15.01
N ASP A 14 -9.41 -13.12 14.81
CA ASP A 14 -8.52 -13.57 15.89
C ASP A 14 -7.66 -12.43 16.44
N ILE A 15 -7.23 -11.51 15.56
CA ILE A 15 -6.38 -10.36 15.95
C ILE A 15 -7.18 -9.14 16.41
N ARG A 16 -8.51 -9.21 16.34
CA ARG A 16 -9.41 -8.13 16.71
C ARG A 16 -9.15 -7.60 18.12
N GLY A 17 -8.99 -6.27 18.24
CA GLY A 17 -8.78 -5.59 19.52
C GLY A 17 -7.44 -5.86 20.21
N TRP A 18 -6.53 -6.60 19.58
CA TRP A 18 -5.23 -6.91 20.15
C TRP A 18 -4.38 -5.67 20.45
N GLY A 19 -4.46 -4.66 19.59
CA GLY A 19 -3.73 -3.39 19.72
C GLY A 19 -4.41 -2.34 20.61
N ARG A 20 -5.61 -2.60 21.14
CA ARG A 20 -6.43 -1.59 21.84
C ARG A 20 -5.68 -0.89 22.98
N ASN A 21 -4.88 -1.62 23.75
CA ASN A 21 -4.11 -1.11 24.88
C ASN A 21 -2.63 -0.83 24.53
N LYS A 22 -2.32 -0.58 23.26
CA LYS A 22 -0.98 -0.31 22.76
C LYS A 22 -0.95 1.05 22.04
N PRO A 23 -0.95 2.18 22.78
CA PRO A 23 -1.13 3.52 22.20
C PRO A 23 -0.03 3.87 21.20
N VAL A 24 1.23 3.52 21.48
CA VAL A 24 2.35 3.81 20.59
C VAL A 24 2.18 3.10 19.26
N LEU A 25 1.94 1.78 19.28
CA LEU A 25 1.74 1.01 18.06
C LEU A 25 0.51 1.51 17.27
N LYS A 26 -0.55 1.93 17.98
CA LYS A 26 -1.74 2.52 17.37
C LYS A 26 -1.43 3.80 16.61
N VAL A 27 -0.63 4.70 17.19
CA VAL A 27 -0.22 5.96 16.53
C VAL A 27 0.69 5.66 15.34
N LEU A 28 1.70 4.80 15.50
CA LEU A 28 2.62 4.44 14.44
C LEU A 28 1.89 3.77 13.26
N PHE A 29 0.95 2.88 13.55
CA PHE A 29 0.10 2.28 12.51
C PHE A 29 -0.80 3.30 11.84
N PHE A 30 -1.40 4.23 12.61
CA PHE A 30 -2.24 5.29 12.06
C PHE A 30 -1.46 6.18 11.07
N VAL A 31 -0.23 6.59 11.42
CA VAL A 31 0.64 7.38 10.55
C VAL A 31 0.92 6.63 9.25
N GLY A 32 1.29 5.36 9.32
CA GLY A 32 1.49 4.53 8.13
C GLY A 32 0.23 4.35 7.30
N ALA A 33 -0.91 4.07 7.95
CA ALA A 33 -2.20 3.90 7.29
C ALA A 33 -2.70 5.18 6.62
N ALA A 34 -2.56 6.33 7.29
CA ALA A 34 -2.90 7.64 6.74
C ALA A 34 -2.01 8.01 5.55
N SER A 35 -0.71 7.70 5.64
CA SER A 35 0.22 7.91 4.53
C SER A 35 -0.18 7.09 3.30
N ILE A 36 -0.35 5.78 3.43
CA ILE A 36 -0.71 4.92 2.29
C ILE A 36 -2.11 5.20 1.75
N ALA A 37 -3.05 5.64 2.60
CA ALA A 37 -4.37 6.10 2.17
C ALA A 37 -4.31 7.40 1.36
N GLY A 38 -3.23 8.17 1.45
CA GLY A 38 -3.07 9.45 0.76
C GLY A 38 -3.74 10.61 1.50
N VAL A 39 -3.75 10.57 2.83
CA VAL A 39 -4.24 11.68 3.65
C VAL A 39 -3.28 12.87 3.50
N PRO A 40 -3.77 14.10 3.23
CA PRO A 40 -2.93 15.29 3.14
C PRO A 40 -2.05 15.47 4.38
N GLY A 41 -0.80 15.88 4.16
CA GLY A 41 0.21 16.00 5.24
C GLY A 41 1.07 14.75 5.47
N PHE A 42 0.83 13.67 4.76
CA PHE A 42 1.66 12.45 4.77
C PHE A 42 2.32 12.21 3.41
N SER A 43 3.44 11.49 3.39
CA SER A 43 4.24 11.29 2.17
C SER A 43 3.46 10.62 1.03
N GLY A 44 2.57 9.69 1.35
CA GLY A 44 1.74 9.01 0.35
C GLY A 44 0.76 9.93 -0.37
N TYR A 45 0.33 11.04 0.27
CA TYR A 45 -0.42 12.09 -0.38
C TYR A 45 0.41 12.76 -1.48
N VAL A 46 1.65 13.12 -1.18
CA VAL A 46 2.55 13.81 -2.12
C VAL A 46 2.77 13.00 -3.38
N SER A 47 3.10 11.71 -3.24
CA SER A 47 3.32 10.82 -4.40
C SER A 47 2.04 10.58 -5.22
N LYS A 48 0.89 10.43 -4.56
CA LYS A 48 -0.39 10.30 -5.26
C LYS A 48 -0.78 11.59 -5.99
N THR A 49 -0.50 12.75 -5.41
CA THR A 49 -0.75 14.05 -6.03
C THR A 49 0.08 14.21 -7.31
N LEU A 50 1.37 13.90 -7.26
CA LEU A 50 2.24 13.93 -8.45
C LEU A 50 1.70 13.05 -9.59
N LEU A 51 1.30 11.83 -9.26
CA LEU A 51 0.76 10.90 -10.25
C LEU A 51 -0.60 11.37 -10.80
N HIS A 52 -1.49 11.83 -9.93
CA HIS A 52 -2.80 12.33 -10.32
C HIS A 52 -2.67 13.57 -11.23
N GLU A 53 -1.83 14.52 -10.85
CA GLU A 53 -1.57 15.74 -11.64
C GLU A 53 -1.02 15.40 -13.03
N SER A 54 -0.09 14.45 -13.12
CA SER A 54 0.43 13.96 -14.40
C SER A 54 -0.67 13.37 -15.30
N ILE A 55 -1.64 12.63 -14.72
CA ILE A 55 -2.78 12.11 -15.48
C ILE A 55 -3.67 13.24 -15.98
N VAL A 56 -4.00 14.19 -15.12
CA VAL A 56 -4.87 15.33 -15.45
C VAL A 56 -4.23 16.24 -16.49
N GLU A 57 -2.94 16.56 -16.36
CA GLU A 57 -2.21 17.32 -17.36
C GLU A 57 -2.21 16.64 -18.72
N TYR A 58 -1.97 15.34 -18.74
CA TYR A 58 -1.98 14.59 -19.98
C TYR A 58 -3.37 14.59 -20.63
N ILE A 59 -4.44 14.54 -19.86
CA ILE A 59 -5.82 14.71 -20.36
C ILE A 59 -5.96 16.08 -21.04
N HIS A 60 -5.53 17.15 -20.39
CA HIS A 60 -5.58 18.50 -20.97
C HIS A 60 -4.76 18.63 -22.26
N VAL A 61 -3.57 18.04 -22.31
CA VAL A 61 -2.76 18.03 -23.54
C VAL A 61 -3.51 17.35 -24.70
N LEU A 62 -4.16 16.21 -24.44
CA LEU A 62 -4.95 15.51 -25.46
C LEU A 62 -6.15 16.33 -25.92
N GLU A 63 -6.88 16.96 -25.00
CA GLU A 63 -8.02 17.82 -25.31
C GLU A 63 -7.60 19.03 -26.16
N HIS A 64 -6.50 19.70 -25.83
CA HIS A 64 -5.97 20.80 -26.61
C HIS A 64 -5.47 20.37 -28.01
N ALA A 65 -5.00 19.14 -28.14
CA ALA A 65 -4.63 18.54 -29.42
C ALA A 65 -5.81 18.05 -30.25
N GLY A 66 -7.06 18.16 -29.75
CA GLY A 66 -8.25 17.61 -30.39
C GLY A 66 -8.31 16.07 -30.40
N ALA A 67 -7.52 15.40 -29.57
CA ALA A 67 -7.47 13.96 -29.46
C ALA A 67 -8.47 13.43 -28.43
N ALA A 68 -8.87 12.15 -28.56
CA ALA A 68 -9.82 11.53 -27.63
C ALA A 68 -9.19 11.28 -26.25
N ALA A 69 -9.58 12.04 -25.22
CA ALA A 69 -9.08 11.92 -23.85
C ALA A 69 -9.85 10.89 -22.98
N GLY A 70 -10.99 10.36 -23.46
CA GLY A 70 -11.92 9.56 -22.65
C GLY A 70 -11.32 8.33 -21.97
N TRP A 71 -10.29 7.71 -22.55
CA TRP A 71 -9.57 6.60 -21.91
C TRP A 71 -8.80 7.07 -20.67
N PHE A 72 -8.12 8.21 -20.76
CA PHE A 72 -7.35 8.75 -19.64
C PHE A 72 -8.25 9.31 -18.52
N THR A 73 -9.41 9.85 -18.86
CA THR A 73 -10.46 10.17 -17.87
C THR A 73 -10.91 8.93 -17.11
N THR A 74 -11.03 7.80 -17.80
CA THR A 74 -11.34 6.52 -17.14
C THR A 74 -10.20 6.09 -16.20
N VAL A 75 -8.94 6.25 -16.63
CA VAL A 75 -7.76 5.97 -15.79
C VAL A 75 -7.74 6.86 -14.55
N GLU A 76 -8.09 8.13 -14.66
CA GLU A 76 -8.20 9.06 -13.53
C GLU A 76 -9.23 8.54 -12.50
N TRP A 77 -10.43 8.18 -12.94
CA TRP A 77 -11.45 7.64 -12.03
C TRP A 77 -11.05 6.32 -11.40
N LEU A 78 -10.39 5.43 -12.12
CA LEU A 78 -9.84 4.18 -11.57
C LEU A 78 -8.75 4.46 -10.54
N PHE A 79 -7.92 5.49 -10.77
CA PHE A 79 -6.90 5.92 -9.81
C PHE A 79 -7.54 6.44 -8.50
N LEU A 80 -8.55 7.30 -8.61
CA LEU A 80 -9.29 7.84 -7.45
C LEU A 80 -10.01 6.72 -6.69
N LEU A 81 -10.65 5.80 -7.40
CA LEU A 81 -11.30 4.62 -6.82
C LEU A 81 -10.29 3.72 -6.08
N SER A 82 -9.14 3.44 -6.70
CA SER A 82 -8.06 2.65 -6.06
C SER A 82 -7.55 3.31 -4.78
N GLY A 83 -7.39 4.64 -4.80
CA GLY A 83 -7.06 5.42 -3.61
C GLY A 83 -8.11 5.26 -2.50
N GLY A 84 -9.39 5.34 -2.87
CA GLY A 84 -10.52 5.14 -1.96
C GLY A 84 -10.57 3.72 -1.37
N LEU A 85 -10.41 2.69 -2.19
CA LEU A 85 -10.35 1.30 -1.72
C LEU A 85 -9.19 1.10 -0.74
N THR A 86 -8.05 1.75 -1.00
CA THR A 86 -6.89 1.73 -0.10
C THR A 86 -7.24 2.33 1.27
N ALA A 87 -7.90 3.49 1.28
CA ALA A 87 -8.37 4.11 2.52
C ALA A 87 -9.37 3.22 3.28
N ALA A 88 -10.30 2.58 2.56
CA ALA A 88 -11.29 1.68 3.15
C ALA A 88 -10.65 0.46 3.84
N TYR A 89 -9.72 -0.24 3.17
CA TYR A 89 -9.09 -1.42 3.78
C TYR A 89 -8.14 -1.05 4.92
N MET A 90 -7.42 0.07 4.85
CA MET A 90 -6.58 0.54 5.94
C MET A 90 -7.43 0.94 7.17
N THR A 91 -8.57 1.59 6.94
CA THR A 91 -9.55 1.87 8.00
C THR A 91 -10.08 0.58 8.62
N LYS A 92 -10.42 -0.43 7.80
CA LYS A 92 -10.83 -1.76 8.28
C LYS A 92 -9.78 -2.38 9.19
N LEU A 93 -8.51 -2.38 8.79
CA LEU A 93 -7.41 -2.94 9.60
C LEU A 93 -7.21 -2.15 10.89
N PHE A 94 -7.22 -0.82 10.82
CA PHE A 94 -7.07 0.04 11.99
C PHE A 94 -8.20 -0.21 13.00
N VAL A 95 -9.45 -0.21 12.55
CA VAL A 95 -10.60 -0.45 13.42
C VAL A 95 -10.57 -1.85 14.01
N ALA A 96 -10.26 -2.86 13.21
CA ALA A 96 -10.19 -4.24 13.69
C ALA A 96 -9.15 -4.40 14.80
N ILE A 97 -7.94 -3.92 14.59
CA ILE A 97 -6.82 -4.17 15.50
C ILE A 97 -6.88 -3.27 16.74
N PHE A 98 -7.24 -1.98 16.59
CA PHE A 98 -7.05 -0.97 17.63
C PHE A 98 -8.33 -0.40 18.25
N VAL A 99 -9.49 -0.58 17.60
CA VAL A 99 -10.76 0.01 18.07
C VAL A 99 -11.74 -1.06 18.54
N SER A 100 -11.85 -2.16 17.83
CA SER A 100 -12.80 -3.24 18.15
C SER A 100 -12.58 -3.86 19.52
N SER A 101 -13.62 -4.52 20.06
CA SER A 101 -13.50 -5.37 21.25
C SER A 101 -12.55 -6.53 21.00
N ARG A 102 -11.86 -7.00 22.03
CA ARG A 102 -10.97 -8.16 21.92
C ARG A 102 -11.75 -9.42 21.54
N ALA A 103 -11.10 -10.27 20.75
CA ALA A 103 -11.60 -11.61 20.48
C ALA A 103 -11.58 -12.46 21.75
N VAL A 104 -12.57 -13.34 21.88
CA VAL A 104 -12.65 -14.29 23.00
C VAL A 104 -11.47 -15.26 22.95
N GLY A 105 -10.87 -15.58 24.09
CA GLY A 105 -9.73 -16.49 24.18
C GLY A 105 -8.37 -15.87 23.83
N GLN A 106 -8.33 -14.60 23.45
CA GLN A 106 -7.08 -13.89 23.18
C GLN A 106 -6.24 -13.77 24.47
N ARG A 107 -5.01 -14.28 24.44
CA ARG A 107 -4.06 -14.11 25.55
C ARG A 107 -3.83 -12.62 25.84
N PRO A 108 -3.71 -12.22 27.13
CA PRO A 108 -3.30 -10.86 27.46
C PRO A 108 -2.00 -10.55 26.73
N ALA A 109 -1.95 -9.39 26.09
CA ALA A 109 -0.73 -8.97 25.42
C ALA A 109 0.38 -8.79 26.46
N LEU A 110 1.52 -9.42 26.23
CA LEU A 110 2.74 -9.21 27.00
C LEU A 110 3.04 -7.69 27.04
N LYS A 111 3.59 -7.21 28.17
CA LYS A 111 4.01 -5.81 28.29
C LYS A 111 5.07 -5.48 27.22
N ASP A 112 5.99 -6.40 26.97
CA ASP A 112 7.07 -6.28 25.99
C ASP A 112 6.70 -6.93 24.65
N TYR A 113 5.70 -6.35 23.97
CA TYR A 113 5.22 -6.82 22.67
C TYR A 113 6.09 -6.37 21.48
N MET A 114 7.09 -5.51 21.73
CA MET A 114 7.93 -4.90 20.70
C MET A 114 9.33 -4.60 21.25
N SER A 115 10.36 -5.08 20.56
CA SER A 115 11.74 -4.81 20.96
C SER A 115 12.08 -3.30 20.81
N PRO A 116 13.06 -2.76 21.59
CA PRO A 116 13.48 -1.36 21.47
C PRO A 116 13.91 -0.99 20.05
N GLY A 117 14.61 -1.88 19.35
CA GLY A 117 15.01 -1.67 17.95
C GLY A 117 13.84 -1.56 17.01
N THR A 118 12.82 -2.43 17.16
CA THR A 118 11.59 -2.34 16.37
C THR A 118 10.83 -1.04 16.67
N HIS A 119 10.79 -0.64 17.93
CA HIS A 119 10.16 0.62 18.34
C HIS A 119 10.85 1.82 17.69
N ALA A 120 12.18 1.88 17.73
CA ALA A 120 12.96 2.95 17.11
C ALA A 120 12.75 2.97 15.59
N ALA A 121 12.86 1.82 14.92
CA ALA A 121 12.68 1.73 13.47
C ALA A 121 11.31 2.20 13.01
N LEU A 122 10.24 1.78 13.67
CA LEU A 122 8.87 2.21 13.34
C LEU A 122 8.65 3.69 13.64
N SER A 123 9.25 4.22 14.72
CA SER A 123 9.15 5.64 15.07
C SER A 123 9.88 6.54 14.07
N VAL A 124 11.09 6.15 13.65
CA VAL A 124 11.84 6.84 12.60
C VAL A 124 11.08 6.80 11.28
N GLY A 125 10.55 5.63 10.90
CA GLY A 125 9.73 5.51 9.69
C GLY A 125 8.50 6.42 9.73
N ALA A 126 7.76 6.44 10.84
CA ALA A 126 6.60 7.31 10.99
C ALA A 126 6.98 8.81 10.95
N ALA A 127 8.09 9.20 11.58
CA ALA A 127 8.59 10.57 11.52
C ALA A 127 8.95 10.97 10.08
N LEU A 128 9.63 10.10 9.33
CA LEU A 128 9.95 10.33 7.92
C LEU A 128 8.69 10.51 7.07
N LEU A 129 7.65 9.69 7.25
CA LEU A 129 6.38 9.83 6.53
C LEU A 129 5.73 11.20 6.75
N LEU A 130 5.82 11.74 7.97
CA LEU A 130 5.31 13.08 8.30
C LEU A 130 6.20 14.18 7.71
N VAL A 131 7.51 14.10 7.86
CA VAL A 131 8.44 15.11 7.33
C VAL A 131 8.29 15.21 5.82
N LEU A 132 8.34 14.09 5.09
CA LEU A 132 8.19 14.05 3.64
C LEU A 132 6.82 14.56 3.18
N GLY A 133 5.77 14.35 3.97
CA GLY A 133 4.41 14.79 3.65
C GLY A 133 4.15 16.26 3.95
N LEU A 134 4.75 16.81 5.02
CA LEU A 134 4.55 18.21 5.44
C LEU A 134 5.46 19.19 4.71
N THR A 135 6.63 18.73 4.26
CA THR A 135 7.63 19.58 3.58
C THR A 135 7.95 19.10 2.15
N PRO A 136 6.95 18.86 1.28
CA PRO A 136 7.19 18.31 -0.05
C PRO A 136 8.10 19.21 -0.92
N GLY A 137 7.98 20.52 -0.81
CA GLY A 137 8.83 21.46 -1.55
C GLY A 137 10.33 21.40 -1.19
N LEU A 138 10.65 20.97 0.04
CA LEU A 138 12.05 20.83 0.47
C LEU A 138 12.60 19.41 0.24
N THR A 139 11.75 18.41 0.11
CA THR A 139 12.14 16.99 0.09
C THR A 139 11.82 16.33 -1.25
N MET A 140 10.55 16.29 -1.61
CA MET A 140 10.07 15.52 -2.76
C MET A 140 10.26 16.27 -4.08
N GLU A 141 10.11 17.59 -4.08
CA GLU A 141 10.28 18.43 -5.27
C GLU A 141 11.70 18.37 -5.84
N PRO A 142 12.79 18.57 -5.05
CA PRO A 142 14.15 18.40 -5.55
C PRO A 142 14.42 16.99 -6.07
N LEU A 143 13.84 15.97 -5.45
CA LEU A 143 13.98 14.58 -5.87
C LEU A 143 13.28 14.34 -7.22
N ALA A 144 12.07 14.87 -7.39
CA ALA A 144 11.31 14.80 -8.64
C ALA A 144 12.05 15.51 -9.79
N GLN A 145 12.60 16.69 -9.52
CA GLN A 145 13.40 17.44 -10.50
C GLN A 145 14.68 16.69 -10.88
N TRP A 146 15.35 16.07 -9.90
CA TRP A 146 16.54 15.26 -10.17
C TRP A 146 16.20 14.03 -11.03
N ALA A 147 15.11 13.34 -10.73
CA ALA A 147 14.62 12.22 -11.53
C ALA A 147 14.22 12.66 -12.95
N GLY A 148 13.56 13.81 -13.10
CA GLY A 148 13.22 14.39 -14.40
C GLY A 148 14.45 14.65 -15.25
N ARG A 149 15.50 15.25 -14.68
CA ARG A 149 16.78 15.47 -15.39
C ARG A 149 17.44 14.16 -15.82
N PHE A 150 17.41 13.14 -14.96
CA PHE A 150 17.93 11.82 -15.30
C PHE A 150 17.21 11.19 -16.49
N LEU A 151 15.90 11.33 -16.54
CA LEU A 151 15.05 10.86 -17.64
C LEU A 151 15.06 11.78 -18.88
N ARG A 152 15.84 12.89 -18.87
CA ARG A 152 15.85 13.92 -19.90
C ARG A 152 14.45 14.51 -20.19
N ALA A 153 13.58 14.47 -19.21
CA ALA A 153 12.28 15.12 -19.25
C ALA A 153 12.42 16.54 -18.70
N ASP A 154 11.74 17.49 -19.32
CA ASP A 154 11.62 18.82 -18.75
C ASP A 154 10.75 18.69 -17.48
N PRO A 155 11.23 19.12 -16.31
CA PRO A 155 10.45 19.02 -15.07
C PRO A 155 9.18 19.88 -15.09
N GLY A 156 8.95 20.66 -16.15
CA GLY A 156 7.76 21.49 -16.30
C GLY A 156 7.68 22.57 -15.23
N HIS A 157 6.57 22.60 -14.52
CA HIS A 157 6.32 23.54 -13.43
C HIS A 157 6.37 22.85 -12.05
N SER A 158 6.56 23.66 -11.01
CA SER A 158 6.52 23.16 -9.61
C SER A 158 5.08 22.84 -9.20
N VAL A 159 4.90 21.69 -8.56
CA VAL A 159 3.60 21.23 -8.09
C VAL A 159 3.20 21.92 -6.78
N HIS A 160 2.04 22.54 -6.77
CA HIS A 160 1.46 23.14 -5.57
C HIS A 160 0.63 22.08 -4.78
N TYR A 161 1.29 21.22 -4.03
CA TYR A 161 0.69 20.05 -3.37
C TYR A 161 -0.55 20.38 -2.53
N PHE A 162 -0.56 21.50 -1.81
CA PHE A 162 -1.68 21.89 -0.96
C PHE A 162 -2.67 22.86 -1.63
N ALA A 163 -2.55 23.09 -2.94
CA ALA A 163 -3.57 23.83 -3.68
C ALA A 163 -4.89 23.06 -3.72
N TRP A 164 -6.00 23.80 -3.77
CA TRP A 164 -7.34 23.19 -3.75
C TRP A 164 -7.55 22.16 -4.87
N VAL A 165 -6.98 22.40 -6.05
CA VAL A 165 -7.06 21.46 -7.19
C VAL A 165 -6.55 20.07 -6.79
N ASN A 166 -5.41 19.99 -6.10
CA ASN A 166 -4.79 18.76 -5.68
C ASN A 166 -5.47 18.14 -4.44
N LEU A 167 -5.90 18.99 -3.50
CA LEU A 167 -6.67 18.53 -2.33
C LEU A 167 -8.02 17.91 -2.72
N LYS A 168 -8.67 18.43 -3.77
CA LYS A 168 -9.94 17.90 -4.27
C LYS A 168 -9.84 16.42 -4.63
N GLY A 169 -8.82 16.00 -5.37
CA GLY A 169 -8.61 14.59 -5.73
C GLY A 169 -8.46 13.68 -4.51
N ALA A 170 -7.66 14.12 -3.54
CA ALA A 170 -7.51 13.38 -2.28
C ALA A 170 -8.83 13.30 -1.49
N CYS A 171 -9.58 14.40 -1.41
CA CYS A 171 -10.89 14.42 -0.75
C CYS A 171 -11.89 13.47 -1.42
N ILE A 172 -11.92 13.41 -2.75
CA ILE A 172 -12.77 12.45 -3.49
C ILE A 172 -12.37 11.02 -3.15
N SER A 173 -11.08 10.67 -3.24
CA SER A 173 -10.60 9.33 -2.87
C SER A 173 -10.94 8.97 -1.43
N LEU A 174 -10.73 9.86 -0.47
CA LEU A 174 -11.05 9.62 0.93
C LEU A 174 -12.56 9.50 1.17
N ALA A 175 -13.38 10.28 0.46
CA ALA A 175 -14.85 10.17 0.52
C ALA A 175 -15.33 8.82 -0.04
N ILE A 176 -14.78 8.36 -1.17
CA ILE A 176 -15.03 7.02 -1.71
C ILE A 176 -14.63 5.96 -0.66
N GLY A 177 -13.46 6.12 -0.04
CA GLY A 177 -12.97 5.21 1.00
C GLY A 177 -13.90 5.13 2.20
N ALA A 178 -14.37 6.27 2.69
CA ALA A 178 -15.36 6.35 3.78
C ALA A 178 -16.68 5.68 3.39
N ALA A 179 -17.19 5.95 2.18
CA ALA A 179 -18.42 5.33 1.67
C ALA A 179 -18.28 3.80 1.57
N VAL A 180 -17.19 3.31 0.97
CA VAL A 180 -16.92 1.87 0.88
C VAL A 180 -16.77 1.24 2.26
N TYR A 181 -16.05 1.89 3.18
CA TYR A 181 -15.92 1.37 4.54
C TYR A 181 -17.27 1.27 5.25
N LEU A 182 -18.09 2.32 5.18
CA LEU A 182 -19.38 2.34 5.88
C LEU A 182 -20.41 1.42 5.25
N LEU A 183 -20.55 1.45 3.92
CA LEU A 183 -21.59 0.71 3.22
C LEU A 183 -21.21 -0.76 2.99
N VAL A 184 -19.99 -1.01 2.53
CA VAL A 184 -19.56 -2.37 2.19
C VAL A 184 -18.95 -3.07 3.40
N VAL A 185 -17.92 -2.49 4.03
CA VAL A 185 -17.20 -3.18 5.10
C VAL A 185 -18.11 -3.31 6.33
N ARG A 186 -18.63 -2.19 6.82
CA ARG A 186 -19.46 -2.19 8.04
C ARG A 186 -20.88 -2.70 7.80
N GLY A 187 -21.48 -2.38 6.65
CA GLY A 187 -22.86 -2.75 6.33
C GLY A 187 -23.02 -4.18 5.84
N LEU A 188 -22.09 -4.67 5.00
CA LEU A 188 -22.23 -5.99 4.36
C LEU A 188 -21.28 -7.05 4.92
N LEU A 189 -20.05 -6.67 5.31
CA LEU A 189 -19.01 -7.62 5.72
C LEU A 189 -18.83 -7.73 7.23
N MET A 190 -19.58 -6.99 8.02
CA MET A 190 -19.55 -7.09 9.49
C MET A 190 -20.93 -7.49 10.03
N ARG A 191 -20.92 -8.35 11.04
CA ARG A 191 -22.12 -8.76 11.78
C ARG A 191 -21.88 -8.54 13.27
N ARG A 192 -22.93 -8.10 13.96
CA ARG A 192 -22.90 -8.00 15.41
C ARG A 192 -23.21 -9.37 16.01
N GLU A 193 -22.31 -9.88 16.80
CA GLU A 193 -22.46 -11.07 17.62
C GLU A 193 -22.38 -10.72 19.11
N ALA A 194 -22.63 -11.70 20.00
CA ALA A 194 -22.62 -11.48 21.44
C ALA A 194 -21.30 -10.86 21.94
N ASP A 195 -20.19 -11.25 21.31
CA ASP A 195 -18.83 -10.85 21.68
C ASP A 195 -18.32 -9.62 20.89
N GLY A 196 -19.18 -8.94 20.12
CA GLY A 196 -18.85 -7.75 19.35
C GLY A 196 -19.04 -7.89 17.85
N MET A 197 -18.40 -6.99 17.08
CA MET A 197 -18.49 -7.00 15.62
C MET A 197 -17.51 -8.02 15.03
N VAL A 198 -18.02 -8.97 14.25
CA VAL A 198 -17.24 -10.03 13.57
C VAL A 198 -17.22 -9.78 12.07
N TYR A 199 -16.09 -10.03 11.43
CA TYR A 199 -15.95 -9.93 9.98
C TYR A 199 -16.38 -11.25 9.33
N LEU A 200 -17.29 -11.16 8.37
CA LEU A 200 -17.81 -12.30 7.61
C LEU A 200 -16.97 -12.48 6.34
N ASP A 201 -16.59 -13.71 6.08
CA ASP A 201 -16.05 -14.10 4.79
C ASP A 201 -17.24 -14.38 3.85
N ARG A 202 -17.55 -13.43 2.99
CA ARG A 202 -18.58 -13.53 1.95
C ARG A 202 -17.99 -13.61 0.56
N TRP A 203 -16.64 -13.72 0.47
CA TRP A 203 -16.00 -13.80 -0.81
C TRP A 203 -16.31 -15.15 -1.48
N PRO A 204 -16.83 -15.17 -2.73
CA PRO A 204 -17.10 -16.42 -3.40
C PRO A 204 -15.80 -17.21 -3.61
N ALA A 205 -15.76 -18.46 -3.20
CA ALA A 205 -14.58 -19.33 -3.37
C ALA A 205 -14.11 -19.44 -4.84
N ARG A 206 -15.04 -19.22 -5.79
CA ARG A 206 -14.73 -19.21 -7.24
C ARG A 206 -13.96 -17.96 -7.68
N LEU A 207 -13.91 -16.91 -6.87
CA LEU A 207 -13.17 -15.65 -7.12
C LEU A 207 -12.00 -15.49 -6.17
N ASP A 208 -11.51 -16.58 -5.59
CA ASP A 208 -10.30 -16.59 -4.79
C ASP A 208 -9.09 -16.34 -5.69
N LEU A 209 -8.68 -15.06 -5.77
CA LEU A 209 -7.56 -14.62 -6.58
C LEU A 209 -6.23 -15.26 -6.16
N GLU A 210 -6.09 -15.63 -4.90
CA GLU A 210 -4.88 -16.28 -4.41
C GLU A 210 -4.72 -17.65 -5.07
N ASN A 211 -5.75 -18.48 -5.03
CA ASN A 211 -5.68 -19.83 -5.58
C ASN A 211 -5.87 -19.86 -7.10
N LEU A 212 -6.65 -18.92 -7.66
CA LEU A 212 -6.97 -18.92 -9.09
C LEU A 212 -5.89 -18.22 -9.93
N VAL A 213 -5.25 -17.19 -9.41
CA VAL A 213 -4.32 -16.34 -10.18
C VAL A 213 -2.91 -16.35 -9.59
N TYR A 214 -2.77 -15.96 -8.31
CA TYR A 214 -1.43 -15.71 -7.75
C TYR A 214 -0.62 -16.98 -7.57
N ARG A 215 -1.18 -18.07 -7.05
CA ARG A 215 -0.46 -19.34 -6.88
C ARG A 215 -0.03 -19.96 -8.20
N PRO A 216 -0.90 -20.08 -9.23
CA PRO A 216 -0.46 -20.57 -10.56
C PRO A 216 0.61 -19.69 -11.20
N LEU A 217 0.46 -18.34 -11.10
CA LEU A 217 1.42 -17.40 -11.63
C LEU A 217 2.79 -17.54 -10.95
N LEU A 218 2.81 -17.59 -9.61
CA LEU A 218 4.05 -17.80 -8.87
C LEU A 218 4.68 -19.14 -9.16
N SER A 219 3.89 -20.19 -9.30
CA SER A 219 4.40 -21.53 -9.70
C SER A 219 5.01 -21.49 -11.09
N ALA A 220 4.40 -20.82 -12.06
CA ALA A 220 4.95 -20.64 -13.39
C ALA A 220 6.26 -19.84 -13.37
N LEU A 221 6.29 -18.72 -12.62
CA LEU A 221 7.49 -17.90 -12.47
C LEU A 221 8.64 -18.66 -11.80
N THR A 222 8.36 -19.43 -10.76
CA THR A 222 9.37 -20.26 -10.08
C THR A 222 9.89 -21.38 -11.01
N PHE A 223 9.01 -21.98 -11.80
CA PHE A 223 9.42 -22.96 -12.80
C PHE A 223 10.35 -22.37 -13.87
N VAL A 224 9.97 -21.23 -14.45
CA VAL A 224 10.79 -20.51 -15.44
C VAL A 224 12.12 -20.07 -14.81
N GLY A 225 12.10 -19.50 -13.62
CA GLY A 225 13.32 -19.10 -12.90
C GLY A 225 14.25 -20.29 -12.63
N ALA A 226 13.71 -21.42 -12.20
CA ALA A 226 14.47 -22.63 -11.99
C ALA A 226 15.06 -23.21 -13.30
N LEU A 227 14.32 -23.10 -14.40
CA LEU A 227 14.81 -23.49 -15.71
C LEU A 227 15.97 -22.59 -16.17
N CYS A 228 15.82 -21.28 -16.08
CA CYS A 228 16.88 -20.32 -16.39
C CYS A 228 18.14 -20.55 -15.53
N ALA A 229 17.95 -20.79 -14.22
CA ALA A 229 19.06 -21.08 -13.31
C ALA A 229 19.81 -22.38 -13.69
N ARG A 230 19.08 -23.43 -14.07
CA ARG A 230 19.70 -24.68 -14.55
C ARG A 230 20.50 -24.48 -15.85
N VAL A 231 19.92 -23.75 -16.81
CA VAL A 231 20.62 -23.42 -18.05
C VAL A 231 21.89 -22.62 -17.78
N ALA A 232 21.80 -21.59 -16.91
CA ALA A 232 22.95 -20.78 -16.55
C ALA A 232 24.06 -21.63 -15.85
N ALA A 233 23.67 -22.51 -14.94
CA ALA A 233 24.60 -23.43 -14.28
C ALA A 233 25.28 -24.38 -15.30
N SER A 234 24.49 -24.97 -16.19
CA SER A 234 25.03 -25.86 -17.22
C SER A 234 26.03 -25.16 -18.19
N VAL A 235 25.73 -23.91 -18.56
CA VAL A 235 26.64 -23.07 -19.35
C VAL A 235 27.90 -22.74 -18.55
N GLY A 236 27.78 -22.43 -17.27
CA GLY A 236 28.90 -22.20 -16.36
C GLY A 236 29.82 -23.41 -16.25
N ASP A 237 29.26 -24.59 -16.01
CA ASP A 237 30.00 -25.84 -15.93
C ASP A 237 30.74 -26.17 -17.26
N TRP A 238 30.07 -25.92 -18.39
CA TRP A 238 30.66 -26.12 -19.71
C TRP A 238 31.84 -25.16 -19.96
N LEU A 239 31.71 -23.89 -19.55
CA LEU A 239 32.81 -22.92 -19.68
C LEU A 239 34.01 -23.27 -18.79
N VAL A 240 33.79 -23.79 -17.59
CA VAL A 240 34.86 -24.28 -16.70
C VAL A 240 35.60 -25.45 -17.36
N LEU A 241 34.86 -26.44 -17.88
CA LEU A 241 35.44 -27.60 -18.55
C LEU A 241 36.24 -27.23 -19.84
N LEU A 242 35.76 -26.18 -20.54
CA LEU A 242 36.52 -25.66 -21.70
C LEU A 242 37.79 -24.95 -21.24
N GLY A 243 37.73 -24.17 -20.17
CA GLY A 243 38.91 -23.50 -19.60
C GLY A 243 39.99 -24.50 -19.14
N GLU A 244 39.59 -25.58 -18.49
CA GLU A 244 40.51 -26.68 -18.12
C GLU A 244 41.18 -27.37 -19.33
N ARG A 245 40.44 -27.59 -20.42
CA ARG A 245 40.99 -28.18 -21.67
C ARG A 245 41.95 -27.26 -22.43
N ILE A 246 41.87 -25.95 -22.22
CA ILE A 246 42.73 -24.98 -22.92
C ILE A 246 44.01 -24.71 -22.10
N LEU A 247 43.95 -24.88 -20.78
CA LEU A 247 45.04 -24.58 -19.86
C LEU A 247 45.96 -25.80 -19.56
N PHE A 248 45.49 -27.00 -19.86
CA PHE A 248 46.23 -28.28 -19.77
C PHE A 248 46.16 -29.06 -21.05
#